data_4a49dca30858e71a8e9e6f8f6bf2f034
#
_entry.id   4a49dca30858e71a8e9e6f8f6bf2f034
#
_cell.length_a   1.000
_cell.length_b   1.000
_cell.length_c   1.000
_cell.angle_alpha   90.00
_cell.angle_beta   90.00
_cell.angle_gamma   90.00
#
_symmetry.space_group_name_H-M   'P 1'
#
loop_
_entity.id
_entity.type
_entity.pdbx_description
1 polymer ?
#
loop_
_entity_poly.entity_id
_entity_poly.type
_entity_poly.pdbx_seq_one_letter_code
_entity_poly.pdbx_strand_id
1 'polypeptide(L)'
;MGPAESVGRRPADQPESAAASRSWWDAEAGDYYREHRSVLGDDLLMWGPEGVYESELGLLGDVTGLDVLEFGAGAAQGSRWCAARGARTVASDISAGMLAQGRRLDADAPEHPAYGLSSPGHPSYVQCDAVRLPFAEQSFDIAFSAFGALPFVADAAGLLREVARVLRPGGRLVFSVTHPFRWTLPDVAGRAGLTVRTSYFDRNPYVEQDAEGRATYVEHHATLGDRVRQIVAAGLVLDDLVEPEWPEGADHEWGGWSRLRGELVPGTAIFVCRKPVPAQ
;
A
#
# COMPACT_ATOMS: atom_id res chain seq x y z
N MET A 1 -9.07 16.90 10.64
CA MET A 1 -8.32 16.68 11.90
C MET A 1 -7.43 17.90 12.13
N GLY A 2 -7.21 18.35 13.39
CA GLY A 2 -6.30 19.47 13.68
C GLY A 2 -4.84 19.08 13.35
N PRO A 3 -3.96 20.06 13.10
CA PRO A 3 -2.54 19.79 12.86
C PRO A 3 -1.94 19.04 14.07
N ALA A 4 -1.00 18.14 13.78
CA ALA A 4 -0.24 17.46 14.83
C ALA A 4 0.48 18.51 15.71
N GLU A 5 0.37 18.41 17.03
CA GLU A 5 1.05 19.32 17.94
C GLU A 5 2.51 18.93 18.21
N SER A 6 2.83 17.66 18.02
CA SER A 6 4.21 17.19 18.07
C SER A 6 4.47 16.04 17.09
N VAL A 7 5.69 15.99 16.59
CA VAL A 7 6.17 14.97 15.66
C VAL A 7 7.47 14.38 16.21
N GLY A 8 7.60 13.07 16.20
CA GLY A 8 8.79 12.41 16.69
C GLY A 8 8.91 10.95 16.28
N ARG A 9 9.96 10.29 16.83
CA ARG A 9 10.14 8.86 16.68
C ARG A 9 10.10 8.21 18.06
N ARG A 10 9.17 7.30 18.27
CA ARG A 10 9.02 6.52 19.48
C ARG A 10 8.37 5.17 19.20
N PRO A 11 8.51 4.17 20.07
CA PRO A 11 7.75 2.94 19.95
C PRO A 11 6.23 3.21 19.90
N ALA A 12 5.54 2.48 19.03
CA ALA A 12 4.09 2.39 18.96
C ALA A 12 3.73 0.92 18.71
N ASP A 13 2.81 0.38 19.50
CA ASP A 13 2.36 -1.00 19.36
C ASP A 13 1.24 -1.15 18.31
N GLN A 14 0.83 -2.39 18.02
CA GLN A 14 -0.21 -2.65 17.02
C GLN A 14 -1.57 -2.02 17.38
N PRO A 15 -2.08 -2.09 18.61
CA PRO A 15 -3.31 -1.40 18.98
C PRO A 15 -3.27 0.11 18.77
N GLU A 16 -2.18 0.78 19.17
CA GLU A 16 -1.99 2.22 18.98
C GLU A 16 -1.91 2.57 17.50
N SER A 17 -1.11 1.84 16.73
CA SER A 17 -0.96 2.05 15.29
C SER A 17 -2.28 1.85 14.54
N ALA A 18 -3.03 0.79 14.87
CA ALA A 18 -4.33 0.51 14.26
C ALA A 18 -5.38 1.58 14.60
N ALA A 19 -5.40 2.08 15.85
CA ALA A 19 -6.32 3.14 16.26
C ALA A 19 -6.01 4.47 15.53
N ALA A 20 -4.73 4.85 15.48
CA ALA A 20 -4.28 6.05 14.78
C ALA A 20 -4.61 5.97 13.27
N SER A 21 -4.24 4.87 12.60
CA SER A 21 -4.51 4.66 11.18
C SER A 21 -6.00 4.72 10.85
N ARG A 22 -6.84 4.02 11.64
CA ARG A 22 -8.29 4.05 11.43
C ARG A 22 -8.83 5.46 11.55
N SER A 23 -8.49 6.18 12.61
CA SER A 23 -8.99 7.52 12.85
C SER A 23 -8.55 8.51 11.77
N TRP A 24 -7.28 8.45 11.39
CA TRP A 24 -6.70 9.35 10.41
C TRP A 24 -7.31 9.14 9.02
N TRP A 25 -7.31 7.89 8.53
CA TRP A 25 -7.83 7.55 7.22
C TRP A 25 -9.35 7.70 7.11
N ASP A 26 -10.11 7.50 8.22
CA ASP A 26 -11.54 7.79 8.24
C ASP A 26 -11.81 9.30 8.08
N ALA A 27 -11.01 10.14 8.72
CA ALA A 27 -11.15 11.60 8.65
C ALA A 27 -10.74 12.17 7.29
N GLU A 28 -9.64 11.66 6.73
CA GLU A 28 -9.00 12.22 5.53
C GLU A 28 -9.53 11.62 4.21
N ALA A 29 -10.37 10.57 4.25
CA ALA A 29 -10.76 9.80 3.08
C ALA A 29 -11.27 10.65 1.88
N GLY A 30 -12.10 11.65 2.15
CA GLY A 30 -12.66 12.52 1.10
C GLY A 30 -11.66 13.55 0.58
N ASP A 31 -10.85 14.11 1.46
CA ASP A 31 -9.89 15.16 1.12
C ASP A 31 -8.69 14.57 0.40
N TYR A 32 -8.15 13.46 0.90
CA TYR A 32 -7.09 12.71 0.27
C TYR A 32 -7.45 12.29 -1.17
N TYR A 33 -8.66 11.72 -1.36
CA TYR A 33 -9.10 11.34 -2.71
C TYR A 33 -9.19 12.56 -3.64
N ARG A 34 -9.77 13.67 -3.18
CA ARG A 34 -9.95 14.89 -3.98
C ARG A 34 -8.60 15.50 -4.39
N GLU A 35 -7.64 15.51 -3.48
CA GLU A 35 -6.31 16.06 -3.69
C GLU A 35 -5.50 15.22 -4.70
N HIS A 36 -5.58 13.89 -4.61
CA HIS A 36 -4.71 12.99 -5.36
C HIS A 36 -5.39 12.33 -6.57
N ARG A 37 -6.68 12.58 -6.82
CA ARG A 37 -7.45 11.94 -7.89
C ARG A 37 -6.82 12.09 -9.26
N SER A 38 -6.21 13.23 -9.56
CA SER A 38 -5.57 13.50 -10.86
C SER A 38 -4.42 12.54 -11.18
N VAL A 39 -3.78 11.97 -10.17
CA VAL A 39 -2.66 11.03 -10.28
C VAL A 39 -3.12 9.59 -10.04
N LEU A 40 -3.88 9.38 -8.97
CA LEU A 40 -4.36 8.04 -8.60
C LEU A 40 -5.40 7.48 -9.58
N GLY A 41 -6.16 8.35 -10.25
CA GLY A 41 -7.31 7.92 -11.04
C GLY A 41 -8.41 7.26 -10.20
N ASP A 42 -9.38 6.69 -10.88
CA ASP A 42 -10.47 5.94 -10.24
C ASP A 42 -10.28 4.42 -10.34
N ASP A 43 -9.59 3.95 -11.39
CA ASP A 43 -9.39 2.55 -11.76
C ASP A 43 -7.94 2.28 -12.25
N LEU A 44 -6.97 2.97 -11.68
CA LEU A 44 -5.55 2.75 -11.95
C LEU A 44 -4.90 2.02 -10.77
N LEU A 45 -3.92 1.19 -11.05
CA LEU A 45 -3.05 0.61 -10.04
C LEU A 45 -1.66 1.24 -10.17
N MET A 46 -1.37 2.18 -9.29
CA MET A 46 -0.11 2.88 -9.19
C MET A 46 0.71 2.31 -8.02
N TRP A 47 1.97 1.97 -8.28
CA TRP A 47 2.84 1.34 -7.28
C TRP A 47 3.59 2.32 -6.38
N GLY A 48 3.67 3.59 -6.76
CA GLY A 48 4.41 4.56 -5.97
C GLY A 48 4.24 6.00 -6.46
N PRO A 49 4.71 6.97 -5.65
CA PRO A 49 4.62 8.39 -5.97
C PRO A 49 5.42 8.81 -7.21
N GLU A 50 6.30 7.96 -7.73
CA GLU A 50 6.96 8.15 -9.03
C GLU A 50 5.96 8.16 -10.19
N GLY A 51 4.75 7.64 -10.00
CA GLY A 51 3.73 7.54 -11.04
C GLY A 51 3.93 6.32 -11.94
N VAL A 52 4.44 5.22 -11.39
CA VAL A 52 4.65 3.97 -12.12
C VAL A 52 3.45 3.04 -11.91
N TYR A 53 2.87 2.57 -13.02
CA TYR A 53 1.60 1.83 -13.00
C TYR A 53 1.78 0.34 -13.30
N GLU A 54 0.85 -0.47 -12.81
CA GLU A 54 0.80 -1.92 -13.09
C GLU A 54 0.66 -2.22 -14.58
N SER A 55 -0.02 -1.36 -15.35
CA SER A 55 -0.10 -1.47 -16.81
C SER A 55 1.26 -1.41 -17.52
N GLU A 56 2.29 -0.85 -16.87
CA GLU A 56 3.64 -0.74 -17.38
C GLU A 56 4.53 -1.86 -16.86
N LEU A 57 4.42 -2.16 -15.55
CA LEU A 57 5.30 -3.13 -14.89
C LEU A 57 4.82 -4.59 -15.03
N GLY A 58 3.51 -4.84 -15.09
CA GLY A 58 2.94 -6.18 -15.23
C GLY A 58 3.26 -7.14 -14.08
N LEU A 59 3.43 -6.62 -12.86
CA LEU A 59 3.89 -7.41 -11.71
C LEU A 59 2.85 -8.41 -11.21
N LEU A 60 1.57 -8.12 -11.37
CA LEU A 60 0.48 -9.05 -11.03
C LEU A 60 0.31 -10.15 -12.09
N GLY A 61 0.71 -9.86 -13.34
CA GLY A 61 0.47 -10.74 -14.48
C GLY A 61 -0.99 -10.75 -14.93
N ASP A 62 -1.42 -11.85 -15.59
CA ASP A 62 -2.82 -11.99 -16.00
C ASP A 62 -3.70 -12.31 -14.79
N VAL A 63 -4.64 -11.42 -14.50
CA VAL A 63 -5.58 -11.52 -13.37
C VAL A 63 -6.94 -12.10 -13.77
N THR A 64 -7.16 -12.40 -15.05
CA THR A 64 -8.44 -12.86 -15.58
C THR A 64 -8.94 -14.12 -14.87
N GLY A 65 -10.13 -14.04 -14.28
CA GLY A 65 -10.76 -15.18 -13.58
C GLY A 65 -10.13 -15.55 -12.25
N LEU A 66 -9.13 -14.80 -11.76
CA LEU A 66 -8.47 -15.07 -10.49
C LEU A 66 -9.20 -14.41 -9.31
N ASP A 67 -9.00 -14.97 -8.11
CA ASP A 67 -9.41 -14.39 -6.84
C ASP A 67 -8.30 -13.48 -6.32
N VAL A 68 -8.55 -12.18 -6.23
CA VAL A 68 -7.55 -11.16 -5.92
C VAL A 68 -7.93 -10.40 -4.66
N LEU A 69 -6.99 -10.30 -3.72
CA LEU A 69 -7.10 -9.50 -2.51
C LEU A 69 -6.23 -8.25 -2.60
N GLU A 70 -6.81 -7.07 -2.44
CA GLU A 70 -6.10 -5.84 -2.11
C GLU A 70 -6.24 -5.57 -0.61
N PHE A 71 -5.12 -5.48 0.12
CA PHE A 71 -5.11 -5.15 1.54
C PHE A 71 -4.49 -3.78 1.78
N GLY A 72 -5.13 -2.96 2.63
CA GLY A 72 -4.88 -1.51 2.68
C GLY A 72 -5.30 -0.85 1.38
N ALA A 73 -6.51 -1.18 0.92
CA ALA A 73 -7.00 -0.83 -0.41
C ALA A 73 -7.38 0.65 -0.57
N GLY A 74 -7.49 1.38 0.53
CA GLY A 74 -7.98 2.74 0.48
C GLY A 74 -9.34 2.83 -0.23
N ALA A 75 -9.43 3.66 -1.27
CA ALA A 75 -10.63 3.78 -2.09
C ALA A 75 -10.70 2.73 -3.23
N ALA A 76 -9.91 1.66 -3.18
CA ALA A 76 -9.95 0.46 -4.03
C ALA A 76 -9.69 0.70 -5.53
N GLN A 77 -8.80 1.63 -5.88
CA GLN A 77 -8.43 1.87 -7.28
C GLN A 77 -7.80 0.63 -7.91
N GLY A 78 -6.85 -0.01 -7.21
CA GLY A 78 -6.19 -1.24 -7.67
C GLY A 78 -7.17 -2.41 -7.82
N SER A 79 -8.11 -2.56 -6.88
CA SER A 79 -9.16 -3.58 -6.99
C SER A 79 -10.05 -3.36 -8.20
N ARG A 80 -10.43 -2.10 -8.52
CA ARG A 80 -11.18 -1.78 -9.73
C ARG A 80 -10.38 -2.07 -11.00
N TRP A 81 -9.09 -1.74 -11.00
CA TRP A 81 -8.19 -2.08 -12.10
C TRP A 81 -8.18 -3.58 -12.39
N CYS A 82 -8.10 -4.43 -11.36
CA CYS A 82 -8.15 -5.88 -11.48
C CYS A 82 -9.54 -6.36 -11.93
N ALA A 83 -10.61 -5.82 -11.33
CA ALA A 83 -11.99 -6.19 -11.67
C ALA A 83 -12.33 -5.88 -13.14
N ALA A 84 -11.88 -4.74 -13.65
CA ALA A 84 -12.02 -4.36 -15.07
C ALA A 84 -11.32 -5.33 -16.03
N ARG A 85 -10.39 -6.15 -15.52
CA ARG A 85 -9.67 -7.21 -16.26
C ARG A 85 -10.20 -8.61 -15.98
N GLY A 86 -11.39 -8.70 -15.37
CA GLY A 86 -12.07 -9.98 -15.15
C GLY A 86 -11.68 -10.74 -13.90
N ALA A 87 -10.96 -10.12 -12.95
CA ALA A 87 -10.70 -10.70 -11.65
C ALA A 87 -11.93 -10.64 -10.73
N ARG A 88 -12.03 -11.56 -9.78
CA ARG A 88 -12.92 -11.46 -8.62
C ARG A 88 -12.15 -10.82 -7.49
N THR A 89 -12.50 -9.58 -7.15
CA THR A 89 -11.69 -8.76 -6.25
C THR A 89 -12.34 -8.53 -4.90
N VAL A 90 -11.49 -8.54 -3.87
CA VAL A 90 -11.82 -8.10 -2.51
C VAL A 90 -10.89 -6.95 -2.14
N ALA A 91 -11.46 -5.79 -1.82
CA ALA A 91 -10.77 -4.63 -1.28
C ALA A 91 -10.94 -4.61 0.24
N SER A 92 -9.84 -4.73 0.98
CA SER A 92 -9.87 -4.68 2.44
C SER A 92 -9.06 -3.48 2.97
N ASP A 93 -9.62 -2.79 3.95
CA ASP A 93 -8.98 -1.66 4.61
C ASP A 93 -9.43 -1.54 6.07
N ILE A 94 -8.61 -0.90 6.91
CA ILE A 94 -8.96 -0.62 8.29
C ILE A 94 -9.96 0.54 8.40
N SER A 95 -9.97 1.44 7.41
CA SER A 95 -10.81 2.64 7.35
C SER A 95 -12.16 2.36 6.67
N ALA A 96 -13.24 2.55 7.42
CA ALA A 96 -14.59 2.54 6.86
C ALA A 96 -14.83 3.74 5.92
N GLY A 97 -14.19 4.88 6.19
CA GLY A 97 -14.27 6.10 5.39
C GLY A 97 -13.69 5.89 3.99
N MET A 98 -12.50 5.29 3.90
CA MET A 98 -11.86 4.96 2.62
C MET A 98 -12.70 3.96 1.81
N LEU A 99 -13.19 2.89 2.44
CA LEU A 99 -14.06 1.91 1.76
C LEU A 99 -15.39 2.53 1.33
N ALA A 100 -15.95 3.47 2.11
CA ALA A 100 -17.15 4.21 1.71
C ALA A 100 -16.88 5.11 0.49
N GLN A 101 -15.70 5.72 0.40
CA GLN A 101 -15.28 6.47 -0.78
C GLN A 101 -15.20 5.55 -2.01
N GLY A 102 -14.60 4.36 -1.87
CA GLY A 102 -14.54 3.37 -2.94
C GLY A 102 -15.94 2.98 -3.45
N ARG A 103 -16.88 2.70 -2.55
CA ARG A 103 -18.30 2.39 -2.93
C ARG A 103 -19.00 3.54 -3.65
N ARG A 104 -18.68 4.80 -3.30
CA ARG A 104 -19.23 5.96 -4.03
C ARG A 104 -18.71 5.99 -5.46
N LEU A 105 -17.41 5.75 -5.65
CA LEU A 105 -16.82 5.69 -6.98
C LEU A 105 -17.43 4.59 -7.83
N ASP A 106 -17.74 3.43 -7.26
CA ASP A 106 -18.41 2.35 -7.96
C ASP A 106 -19.85 2.73 -8.37
N ALA A 107 -20.55 3.45 -7.49
CA ALA A 107 -21.93 3.89 -7.77
C ALA A 107 -21.98 5.00 -8.83
N ASP A 108 -20.96 5.84 -8.91
CA ASP A 108 -20.86 6.95 -9.86
C ASP A 108 -20.20 6.52 -11.19
N ALA A 109 -19.60 5.31 -11.24
CA ALA A 109 -18.95 4.81 -12.44
C ALA A 109 -20.01 4.57 -13.54
N PRO A 110 -19.88 5.19 -14.73
CA PRO A 110 -20.71 4.82 -15.86
C PRO A 110 -20.45 3.35 -16.22
N GLU A 111 -21.49 2.62 -16.70
CA GLU A 111 -21.30 1.31 -17.31
C GLU A 111 -20.14 1.42 -18.30
N HIS A 112 -19.03 0.73 -18.02
CA HIS A 112 -17.79 0.96 -18.74
C HIS A 112 -17.82 0.24 -20.11
N PRO A 113 -18.11 0.96 -21.23
CA PRO A 113 -18.21 0.33 -22.55
C PRO A 113 -16.86 -0.11 -23.13
N ALA A 114 -15.74 0.33 -22.53
CA ALA A 114 -14.41 0.19 -23.14
C ALA A 114 -13.88 -1.26 -23.21
N TYR A 115 -14.45 -2.20 -22.44
CA TYR A 115 -13.92 -3.56 -22.38
C TYR A 115 -14.87 -4.65 -22.87
N GLY A 116 -16.04 -4.32 -23.41
CA GLY A 116 -16.94 -5.30 -24.04
C GLY A 116 -17.50 -6.38 -23.12
N LEU A 117 -17.26 -6.27 -21.81
CA LEU A 117 -17.77 -7.17 -20.78
C LEU A 117 -19.02 -6.54 -20.18
N SER A 118 -20.08 -7.32 -20.10
CA SER A 118 -21.31 -6.97 -19.37
C SER A 118 -20.94 -6.75 -17.90
N SER A 119 -20.95 -5.49 -17.45
CA SER A 119 -20.62 -4.96 -16.13
C SER A 119 -19.30 -5.54 -15.55
N PRO A 120 -18.20 -4.76 -15.47
CA PRO A 120 -17.07 -5.18 -14.66
C PRO A 120 -17.60 -5.37 -13.23
N GLY A 121 -17.35 -6.54 -12.65
CA GLY A 121 -17.71 -6.80 -11.27
C GLY A 121 -17.07 -5.73 -10.38
N HIS A 122 -17.85 -5.09 -9.50
CA HIS A 122 -17.30 -4.19 -8.51
C HIS A 122 -16.56 -5.00 -7.44
N PRO A 123 -15.52 -4.43 -6.80
CA PRO A 123 -14.85 -5.05 -5.67
C PRO A 123 -15.83 -5.35 -4.53
N SER A 124 -15.63 -6.47 -3.84
CA SER A 124 -16.25 -6.68 -2.54
C SER A 124 -15.45 -5.93 -1.47
N TYR A 125 -16.10 -5.17 -0.60
CA TYR A 125 -15.45 -4.34 0.40
C TYR A 125 -15.53 -4.96 1.79
N VAL A 126 -14.38 -5.12 2.45
CA VAL A 126 -14.26 -5.70 3.80
C VAL A 126 -13.45 -4.78 4.71
N GLN A 127 -14.06 -4.30 5.79
CA GLN A 127 -13.32 -3.56 6.82
C GLN A 127 -12.62 -4.53 7.77
N CYS A 128 -11.29 -4.50 7.81
CA CYS A 128 -10.51 -5.30 8.75
C CYS A 128 -9.11 -4.72 9.00
N ASP A 129 -8.47 -5.17 10.08
CA ASP A 129 -7.03 -4.97 10.28
C ASP A 129 -6.27 -6.04 9.48
N ALA A 130 -5.27 -5.62 8.69
CA ALA A 130 -4.51 -6.51 7.83
C ALA A 130 -3.66 -7.54 8.59
N VAL A 131 -3.37 -7.32 9.87
CA VAL A 131 -2.71 -8.32 10.73
C VAL A 131 -3.65 -9.48 11.15
N ARG A 132 -4.95 -9.38 10.81
CA ARG A 132 -5.97 -10.39 11.08
C ARG A 132 -7.04 -10.41 9.99
N LEU A 133 -6.72 -11.04 8.88
CA LEU A 133 -7.60 -11.11 7.71
C LEU A 133 -8.78 -12.09 7.96
N PRO A 134 -10.05 -11.66 7.77
CA PRO A 134 -11.23 -12.49 8.06
C PRO A 134 -11.57 -13.45 6.91
N PHE A 135 -10.54 -14.01 6.25
CA PHE A 135 -10.71 -14.92 5.13
C PHE A 135 -10.20 -16.32 5.49
N ALA A 136 -10.76 -17.34 4.86
CA ALA A 136 -10.29 -18.70 4.99
C ALA A 136 -8.86 -18.85 4.41
N GLU A 137 -8.17 -19.90 4.81
CA GLU A 137 -6.89 -20.26 4.19
C GLU A 137 -7.07 -20.56 2.71
N GLN A 138 -6.06 -20.20 1.91
CA GLN A 138 -6.01 -20.55 0.48
C GLN A 138 -7.23 -20.04 -0.31
N SER A 139 -7.69 -18.81 -0.02
CA SER A 139 -8.82 -18.19 -0.67
C SER A 139 -8.46 -17.39 -1.92
N PHE A 140 -7.21 -16.93 -2.03
CA PHE A 140 -6.79 -16.00 -3.10
C PHE A 140 -5.63 -16.56 -3.92
N ASP A 141 -5.64 -16.22 -5.21
CA ASP A 141 -4.55 -16.50 -6.15
C ASP A 141 -3.49 -15.41 -6.10
N ILE A 142 -3.93 -14.16 -5.91
CA ILE A 142 -3.08 -12.98 -5.80
C ILE A 142 -3.50 -12.17 -4.58
N ALA A 143 -2.50 -11.64 -3.85
CA ALA A 143 -2.69 -10.58 -2.88
C ALA A 143 -1.74 -9.42 -3.23
N PHE A 144 -2.21 -8.17 -3.09
CA PHE A 144 -1.35 -7.02 -3.31
C PHE A 144 -1.70 -5.84 -2.41
N SER A 145 -0.74 -4.90 -2.27
CA SER A 145 -0.91 -3.65 -1.54
C SER A 145 0.02 -2.59 -2.14
N ALA A 146 -0.53 -1.50 -2.64
CA ALA A 146 0.22 -0.38 -3.15
C ALA A 146 0.27 0.76 -2.12
N PHE A 147 1.39 0.94 -1.43
CA PHE A 147 1.57 1.90 -0.32
C PHE A 147 0.51 1.79 0.80
N GLY A 148 -0.16 0.65 0.88
CA GLY A 148 -1.29 0.42 1.78
C GLY A 148 -0.88 0.04 3.21
N ALA A 149 -1.25 -1.17 3.65
CA ALA A 149 -1.21 -1.56 5.06
C ALA A 149 0.19 -1.66 5.70
N LEU A 150 1.23 -2.13 4.97
CA LEU A 150 2.52 -2.48 5.58
C LEU A 150 3.23 -1.33 6.33
N PRO A 151 3.23 -0.10 5.84
CA PRO A 151 3.82 1.01 6.58
C PRO A 151 3.07 1.36 7.87
N PHE A 152 1.82 0.99 7.99
CA PHE A 152 0.92 1.43 9.07
C PHE A 152 0.70 0.37 10.17
N VAL A 153 1.36 -0.77 10.08
CA VAL A 153 1.24 -1.85 11.08
C VAL A 153 2.55 -2.06 11.84
N ALA A 154 2.45 -2.19 13.16
CA ALA A 154 3.60 -2.54 14.00
C ALA A 154 4.05 -4.00 13.78
N ASP A 155 3.11 -4.93 13.56
CA ASP A 155 3.40 -6.34 13.30
C ASP A 155 3.36 -6.66 11.79
N ALA A 156 4.28 -6.07 11.03
CA ALA A 156 4.41 -6.37 9.60
C ALA A 156 4.72 -7.86 9.33
N ALA A 157 5.41 -8.56 10.24
CA ALA A 157 5.64 -9.99 10.12
C ALA A 157 4.35 -10.80 10.30
N GLY A 158 3.47 -10.39 11.22
CA GLY A 158 2.13 -10.94 11.40
C GLY A 158 1.26 -10.75 10.17
N LEU A 159 1.25 -9.54 9.62
CA LEU A 159 0.55 -9.23 8.37
C LEU A 159 1.00 -10.15 7.23
N LEU A 160 2.31 -10.29 7.01
CA LEU A 160 2.82 -11.15 5.94
C LEU A 160 2.48 -12.64 6.16
N ARG A 161 2.43 -13.12 7.42
CA ARG A 161 1.94 -14.49 7.74
C ARG A 161 0.46 -14.64 7.41
N GLU A 162 -0.38 -13.65 7.71
CA GLU A 162 -1.80 -13.66 7.36
C GLU A 162 -2.01 -13.66 5.84
N VAL A 163 -1.26 -12.84 5.10
CA VAL A 163 -1.29 -12.85 3.64
C VAL A 163 -0.85 -14.22 3.09
N ALA A 164 0.24 -14.79 3.62
CA ALA A 164 0.69 -16.12 3.22
C ALA A 164 -0.37 -17.21 3.55
N ARG A 165 -1.10 -17.09 4.66
CA ARG A 165 -2.19 -18.01 5.02
C ARG A 165 -3.32 -17.97 4.00
N VAL A 166 -3.77 -16.79 3.61
CA VAL A 166 -4.93 -16.63 2.70
C VAL A 166 -4.58 -16.88 1.24
N LEU A 167 -3.31 -16.83 0.85
CA LEU A 167 -2.86 -17.21 -0.49
C LEU A 167 -2.91 -18.71 -0.70
N ARG A 168 -3.30 -19.14 -1.90
CA ARG A 168 -3.15 -20.53 -2.38
C ARG A 168 -1.68 -20.89 -2.55
N PRO A 169 -1.29 -22.18 -2.45
CA PRO A 169 0.04 -22.60 -2.89
C PRO A 169 0.30 -22.16 -4.34
N GLY A 170 1.46 -21.57 -4.61
CA GLY A 170 1.78 -20.96 -5.89
C GLY A 170 1.25 -19.52 -6.06
N GLY A 171 0.40 -19.04 -5.15
CA GLY A 171 -0.18 -17.71 -5.20
C GLY A 171 0.86 -16.61 -5.05
N ARG A 172 0.59 -15.46 -5.66
CA ARG A 172 1.48 -14.30 -5.77
C ARG A 172 1.13 -13.24 -4.74
N LEU A 173 2.16 -12.62 -4.16
CA LEU A 173 2.07 -11.41 -3.37
C LEU A 173 2.92 -10.31 -4.02
N VAL A 174 2.32 -9.14 -4.27
CA VAL A 174 3.08 -7.94 -4.65
C VAL A 174 2.72 -6.80 -3.69
N PHE A 175 3.72 -6.15 -3.15
CA PHE A 175 3.45 -4.96 -2.32
C PHE A 175 4.53 -3.91 -2.49
N SER A 176 4.11 -2.65 -2.46
CA SER A 176 5.02 -1.51 -2.44
C SER A 176 4.98 -0.79 -1.11
N VAL A 177 6.12 -0.23 -0.76
CA VAL A 177 6.30 0.62 0.43
C VAL A 177 7.21 1.78 0.09
N THR A 178 7.14 2.86 0.86
CA THR A 178 8.18 3.89 0.88
C THR A 178 9.55 3.22 1.00
N HIS A 179 10.47 3.51 0.05
CA HIS A 179 11.79 2.91 0.08
C HIS A 179 12.49 3.21 1.42
N PRO A 180 13.07 2.22 2.12
CA PRO A 180 13.65 2.42 3.43
C PRO A 180 14.71 3.53 3.51
N PHE A 181 15.43 3.79 2.41
CA PHE A 181 16.41 4.87 2.37
C PHE A 181 15.78 6.26 2.53
N ARG A 182 14.54 6.44 2.07
CA ARG A 182 13.81 7.70 2.21
C ARG A 182 13.74 8.16 3.68
N TRP A 183 13.63 7.24 4.63
CA TRP A 183 13.55 7.55 6.06
C TRP A 183 14.83 8.17 6.65
N THR A 184 15.92 8.15 5.91
CA THR A 184 17.15 8.85 6.29
C THR A 184 17.12 10.33 5.93
N LEU A 185 16.18 10.74 5.08
CA LEU A 185 16.09 12.07 4.48
C LEU A 185 14.91 12.85 5.08
N PRO A 186 14.98 14.18 5.16
CA PRO A 186 13.82 15.00 5.51
C PRO A 186 12.75 14.95 4.42
N ASP A 187 11.50 15.19 4.81
CA ASP A 187 10.36 15.20 3.88
C ASP A 187 10.23 16.56 3.17
N VAL A 188 11.18 16.82 2.29
CA VAL A 188 11.30 18.06 1.52
C VAL A 188 11.66 17.71 0.08
N ALA A 189 10.88 18.15 -0.89
CA ALA A 189 11.05 17.85 -2.31
C ALA A 189 12.33 18.44 -2.94
N GLY A 190 12.83 19.56 -2.41
CA GLY A 190 14.02 20.25 -2.91
C GLY A 190 15.36 19.68 -2.43
N ARG A 191 16.47 20.38 -2.75
CA ARG A 191 17.86 19.98 -2.41
C ARG A 191 18.09 19.70 -0.93
N ALA A 192 17.38 20.40 -0.03
CA ALA A 192 17.45 20.15 1.41
C ALA A 192 17.00 18.73 1.78
N GLY A 193 16.13 18.12 0.98
CA GLY A 193 15.67 16.76 1.10
C GLY A 193 16.71 15.68 0.75
N LEU A 194 17.88 16.05 0.25
CA LEU A 194 18.97 15.13 -0.12
C LEU A 194 20.05 14.99 0.97
N THR A 195 19.80 15.52 2.15
CA THR A 195 20.76 15.46 3.27
C THR A 195 20.33 14.41 4.27
N VAL A 196 21.16 13.39 4.49
CA VAL A 196 20.91 12.37 5.52
C VAL A 196 20.81 13.02 6.90
N ARG A 197 19.70 12.81 7.60
CA ARG A 197 19.41 13.39 8.92
C ARG A 197 19.15 12.33 9.99
N THR A 198 18.69 11.17 9.59
CA THR A 198 18.27 10.09 10.48
C THR A 198 19.04 8.81 10.14
N SER A 199 19.28 7.97 11.13
CA SER A 199 19.89 6.67 10.90
C SER A 199 18.97 5.76 10.09
N TYR A 200 19.49 5.12 9.06
CA TYR A 200 18.81 4.04 8.33
C TYR A 200 18.39 2.88 9.24
N PHE A 201 19.08 2.70 10.35
CA PHE A 201 18.86 1.62 11.30
C PHE A 201 17.96 2.01 12.48
N ASP A 202 17.43 3.24 12.51
CA ASP A 202 16.43 3.64 13.50
C ASP A 202 15.07 3.02 13.11
N ARG A 203 14.63 2.04 13.87
CA ARG A 203 13.38 1.30 13.67
C ARG A 203 12.18 1.86 14.44
N ASN A 204 12.40 2.97 15.17
CA ASN A 204 11.26 3.63 15.79
C ASN A 204 10.35 4.22 14.70
N PRO A 205 9.05 4.01 14.77
CA PRO A 205 8.12 4.60 13.84
C PRO A 205 8.11 6.13 13.94
N TYR A 206 7.77 6.77 12.83
CA TYR A 206 7.34 8.15 12.79
C TYR A 206 5.96 8.23 13.45
N VAL A 207 5.80 9.15 14.40
CA VAL A 207 4.55 9.32 15.16
C VAL A 207 4.20 10.80 15.24
N GLU A 208 2.98 11.14 14.82
CA GLU A 208 2.34 12.41 15.10
C GLU A 208 1.42 12.26 16.31
N GLN A 209 1.34 13.30 17.13
CA GLN A 209 0.59 13.26 18.38
C GLN A 209 -0.27 14.51 18.54
N ASP A 210 -1.42 14.33 19.19
CA ASP A 210 -2.25 15.43 19.66
C ASP A 210 -1.71 16.03 20.97
N ALA A 211 -2.43 17.04 21.51
CA ALA A 211 -2.08 17.73 22.77
C ALA A 211 -2.01 16.82 23.98
N GLU A 212 -2.76 15.72 23.96
CA GLU A 212 -2.80 14.72 25.02
C GLU A 212 -1.71 13.64 24.86
N GLY A 213 -0.88 13.72 23.81
CA GLY A 213 0.19 12.78 23.51
C GLY A 213 -0.29 11.47 22.85
N ARG A 214 -1.54 11.40 22.41
CA ARG A 214 -2.08 10.24 21.69
C ARG A 214 -1.61 10.27 20.24
N ALA A 215 -1.22 9.12 19.70
CA ALA A 215 -0.84 9.02 18.31
C ALA A 215 -2.04 9.34 17.39
N THR A 216 -1.84 10.26 16.45
CA THR A 216 -2.80 10.62 15.41
C THR A 216 -2.41 10.06 14.05
N TYR A 217 -1.10 9.82 13.82
CA TYR A 217 -0.56 9.17 12.65
C TYR A 217 0.67 8.36 13.03
N VAL A 218 0.81 7.16 12.50
CA VAL A 218 1.96 6.28 12.77
C VAL A 218 2.41 5.63 11.47
N GLU A 219 3.71 5.73 11.17
CA GLU A 219 4.30 5.05 10.02
C GLU A 219 5.57 4.31 10.43
N HIS A 220 5.59 3.00 10.20
CA HIS A 220 6.65 2.11 10.63
C HIS A 220 7.75 1.97 9.57
N HIS A 221 8.98 2.11 10.02
CA HIS A 221 10.17 1.86 9.22
C HIS A 221 10.71 0.44 9.42
N ALA A 222 11.17 -0.17 8.33
CA ALA A 222 11.95 -1.38 8.33
C ALA A 222 13.05 -1.27 7.26
N THR A 223 14.27 -1.73 7.55
CA THR A 223 15.33 -1.79 6.53
C THR A 223 14.97 -2.78 5.42
N LEU A 224 15.59 -2.70 4.24
CA LEU A 224 15.42 -3.74 3.21
C LEU A 224 15.72 -5.14 3.75
N GLY A 225 16.81 -5.27 4.52
CA GLY A 225 17.16 -6.55 5.14
C GLY A 225 16.12 -7.05 6.15
N ASP A 226 15.47 -6.15 6.92
CA ASP A 226 14.36 -6.53 7.80
C ASP A 226 13.16 -7.02 6.99
N ARG A 227 12.82 -6.32 5.90
CA ARG A 227 11.70 -6.68 5.03
C ARG A 227 11.91 -8.05 4.38
N VAL A 228 13.11 -8.31 3.84
CA VAL A 228 13.46 -9.63 3.31
C VAL A 228 13.32 -10.74 4.37
N ARG A 229 13.83 -10.50 5.60
CA ARG A 229 13.68 -11.47 6.70
C ARG A 229 12.23 -11.71 7.09
N GLN A 230 11.37 -10.68 7.08
CA GLN A 230 9.94 -10.81 7.36
C GLN A 230 9.22 -11.65 6.30
N ILE A 231 9.54 -11.44 5.01
CA ILE A 231 9.02 -12.25 3.89
C ILE A 231 9.39 -13.73 4.08
N VAL A 232 10.66 -14.01 4.31
CA VAL A 232 11.15 -15.38 4.50
C VAL A 232 10.52 -16.02 5.74
N ALA A 233 10.42 -15.30 6.85
CA ALA A 233 9.81 -15.79 8.09
C ALA A 233 8.29 -16.08 7.96
N ALA A 234 7.62 -15.44 7.01
CA ALA A 234 6.22 -15.72 6.65
C ALA A 234 6.05 -16.97 5.76
N GLY A 235 7.15 -17.62 5.37
CA GLY A 235 7.13 -18.76 4.47
C GLY A 235 6.95 -18.40 3.00
N LEU A 236 7.18 -17.13 2.64
CA LEU A 236 7.14 -16.64 1.27
C LEU A 236 8.53 -16.70 0.63
N VAL A 237 8.57 -16.80 -0.68
CA VAL A 237 9.79 -16.68 -1.49
C VAL A 237 9.78 -15.30 -2.15
N LEU A 238 10.85 -14.55 -1.99
CA LEU A 238 11.07 -13.30 -2.72
C LEU A 238 11.57 -13.66 -4.13
N ASP A 239 10.82 -13.30 -5.15
CA ASP A 239 11.17 -13.55 -6.55
C ASP A 239 11.86 -12.33 -7.17
N ASP A 240 11.44 -11.10 -6.78
CA ASP A 240 12.01 -9.85 -7.28
C ASP A 240 11.87 -8.70 -6.28
N LEU A 241 12.73 -7.71 -6.39
CA LEU A 241 12.67 -6.42 -5.73
C LEU A 241 12.85 -5.33 -6.79
N VAL A 242 11.77 -4.61 -7.08
CA VAL A 242 11.79 -3.52 -8.07
C VAL A 242 11.91 -2.18 -7.36
N GLU A 243 12.89 -1.40 -7.76
CA GLU A 243 13.10 0.00 -7.35
C GLU A 243 12.84 0.86 -8.58
N PRO A 244 11.63 1.42 -8.75
CA PRO A 244 11.31 2.16 -9.95
C PRO A 244 12.13 3.44 -10.04
N GLU A 245 12.66 3.72 -11.24
CA GLU A 245 13.29 4.99 -11.56
C GLU A 245 12.21 6.06 -11.78
N TRP A 246 12.55 7.32 -11.55
CA TRP A 246 11.65 8.42 -11.85
C TRP A 246 11.39 8.52 -13.34
N PRO A 247 10.12 8.49 -13.81
CA PRO A 247 9.82 8.45 -15.23
C PRO A 247 10.30 9.70 -15.96
N GLU A 248 10.85 9.52 -17.16
CA GLU A 248 11.30 10.63 -17.99
C GLU A 248 10.14 11.59 -18.29
N GLY A 249 10.36 12.89 -18.08
CA GLY A 249 9.35 13.93 -18.31
C GLY A 249 8.33 14.10 -17.20
N ALA A 250 8.30 13.24 -16.18
CA ALA A 250 7.44 13.44 -15.02
C ALA A 250 7.96 14.60 -14.16
N ASP A 251 7.11 15.61 -13.93
CA ASP A 251 7.45 16.84 -13.18
C ASP A 251 6.36 17.16 -12.16
N HIS A 252 5.98 16.16 -11.39
CA HIS A 252 5.01 16.32 -10.29
C HIS A 252 5.71 16.23 -8.94
N GLU A 253 5.08 16.78 -7.92
CA GLU A 253 5.49 16.62 -6.52
C GLU A 253 4.40 15.90 -5.74
N TRP A 254 4.81 15.00 -4.86
CA TRP A 254 3.93 14.32 -3.92
C TRP A 254 4.62 14.21 -2.56
N GLY A 255 4.17 15.00 -1.58
CA GLY A 255 4.87 15.10 -0.31
C GLY A 255 6.33 15.51 -0.51
N GLY A 256 7.25 14.76 0.04
CA GLY A 256 8.69 14.98 -0.15
C GLY A 256 9.24 14.42 -1.47
N TRP A 257 8.42 13.84 -2.35
CA TRP A 257 8.84 13.28 -3.63
C TRP A 257 8.83 14.33 -4.74
N SER A 258 9.85 14.31 -5.56
CA SER A 258 9.99 15.18 -6.73
C SER A 258 10.94 14.54 -7.71
N ARG A 259 10.95 15.03 -8.95
CA ARG A 259 11.92 14.63 -9.97
C ARG A 259 13.36 14.72 -9.47
N LEU A 260 13.73 15.83 -8.82
CA LEU A 260 15.09 16.02 -8.30
C LEU A 260 15.52 14.92 -7.33
N ARG A 261 14.61 14.46 -6.47
CA ARG A 261 14.92 13.37 -5.53
C ARG A 261 14.88 12.02 -6.21
N GLY A 262 13.85 11.77 -7.01
CA GLY A 262 13.64 10.49 -7.68
C GLY A 262 14.71 10.12 -8.70
N GLU A 263 15.36 11.12 -9.33
CA GLU A 263 16.52 10.89 -10.20
C GLU A 263 17.80 10.50 -9.44
N LEU A 264 17.85 10.69 -8.12
CA LEU A 264 19.05 10.49 -7.31
C LEU A 264 18.94 9.38 -6.28
N VAL A 265 17.75 9.13 -5.78
CA VAL A 265 17.50 8.12 -4.73
C VAL A 265 16.15 7.43 -4.96
N PRO A 266 16.05 6.12 -4.66
CA PRO A 266 14.82 5.39 -4.83
C PRO A 266 13.74 5.90 -3.86
N GLY A 267 12.54 6.08 -4.37
CA GLY A 267 11.37 6.49 -3.61
C GLY A 267 10.55 5.31 -3.11
N THR A 268 10.43 4.30 -3.92
CA THR A 268 9.59 3.12 -3.72
C THR A 268 10.42 1.84 -3.77
N ALA A 269 10.05 0.88 -2.94
CA ALA A 269 10.48 -0.50 -3.03
C ALA A 269 9.26 -1.40 -3.25
N ILE A 270 9.24 -2.17 -4.35
CA ILE A 270 8.16 -3.09 -4.70
C ILE A 270 8.70 -4.52 -4.57
N PHE A 271 8.10 -5.31 -3.70
CA PHE A 271 8.48 -6.69 -3.45
C PHE A 271 7.53 -7.62 -4.20
N VAL A 272 8.07 -8.48 -5.04
CA VAL A 272 7.34 -9.54 -5.74
C VAL A 272 7.66 -10.88 -5.08
N CYS A 273 6.64 -11.51 -4.55
CA CYS A 273 6.79 -12.73 -3.76
C CYS A 273 5.81 -13.81 -4.25
N ARG A 274 6.08 -15.05 -3.89
CA ARG A 274 5.13 -16.16 -4.08
C ARG A 274 5.06 -17.04 -2.84
N LYS A 275 3.89 -17.66 -2.63
CA LYS A 275 3.75 -18.76 -1.69
C LYS A 275 4.25 -20.05 -2.35
N PRO A 276 5.23 -20.77 -1.76
CA PRO A 276 5.73 -22.00 -2.37
C PRO A 276 4.64 -23.06 -2.47
N VAL A 277 4.72 -23.88 -3.51
CA VAL A 277 3.94 -25.12 -3.61
C VAL A 277 4.62 -26.17 -2.72
N PRO A 278 3.89 -26.85 -1.83
CA PRO A 278 4.47 -27.93 -1.04
C PRO A 278 5.13 -28.97 -1.95
N ALA A 279 6.32 -29.45 -1.56
CA ALA A 279 6.93 -30.57 -2.25
C ALA A 279 5.99 -31.81 -2.16
N GLN A 280 5.77 -32.47 -3.30
CA GLN A 280 5.00 -33.72 -3.36
C GLN A 280 5.77 -34.86 -2.69
#